data_ab1ee4d0794ee6199850ded477522cee
#
_entry.id   ab1ee4d0794ee6199850ded477522cee
#
_cell.length_a   1.000
_cell.length_b   1.000
_cell.length_c   1.000
_cell.angle_alpha   90.00
_cell.angle_beta   90.00
_cell.angle_gamma   90.00
#
_symmetry.space_group_name_H-M   'P 1'
#
loop_
_entity.id
_entity.type
_entity.pdbx_description
1 polymer ?
#
loop_
_entity_poly.entity_id
_entity_poly.type
_entity_poly.pdbx_seq_one_letter_code
_entity_poly.pdbx_strand_id
1 'polypeptide(L)'
;MNFTQITSDLIMIRPKHFNYNAETAKDNYFQKKEINISTTTIQKKVRGEFNNLVEIIKKEKIKINIFEDKKNIKTTDSVFPNNWISFHEDGKIIIYPMFSENRRKEKRKDIIDTLKNKGYKINEIIDLSKYENENKFLE
;
A
#
# COMPACT_ATOMS: atom_id res chain seq x y z
N MET A 1 3.14 -15.80 25.44
CA MET A 1 3.70 -15.73 24.06
C MET A 1 4.28 -14.34 23.89
N ASN A 2 5.59 -14.22 23.69
CA ASN A 2 6.21 -12.94 23.38
C ASN A 2 5.98 -12.66 21.89
N PHE A 3 5.05 -11.78 21.58
CA PHE A 3 4.86 -11.28 20.23
C PHE A 3 5.95 -10.25 19.92
N THR A 4 6.76 -10.51 18.92
CA THR A 4 7.68 -9.51 18.39
C THR A 4 6.89 -8.54 17.49
N GLN A 5 6.78 -7.28 17.88
CA GLN A 5 6.16 -6.22 17.05
C GLN A 5 7.02 -5.79 15.87
N ILE A 6 8.21 -6.38 15.72
CA ILE A 6 9.18 -6.02 14.70
C ILE A 6 9.21 -7.10 13.64
N THR A 7 9.11 -6.71 12.37
CA THR A 7 9.28 -7.60 11.23
C THR A 7 10.54 -7.27 10.45
N SER A 8 11.19 -8.29 9.91
CA SER A 8 12.29 -8.15 8.94
C SER A 8 11.85 -8.44 7.51
N ASP A 9 10.55 -8.51 7.26
CA ASP A 9 9.97 -8.83 5.96
C ASP A 9 8.83 -7.84 5.65
N LEU A 10 8.97 -7.11 4.54
CA LEU A 10 8.08 -6.03 4.18
C LEU A 10 7.46 -6.26 2.81
N ILE A 11 6.26 -5.70 2.59
CA ILE A 11 5.71 -5.48 1.26
C ILE A 11 5.81 -4.01 0.90
N MET A 12 6.16 -3.73 -0.35
CA MET A 12 6.18 -2.37 -0.91
C MET A 12 5.58 -2.39 -2.31
N ILE A 13 4.82 -1.35 -2.65
CA ILE A 13 4.26 -1.17 -3.99
C ILE A 13 5.01 -0.05 -4.69
N ARG A 14 5.67 -0.38 -5.83
CA ARG A 14 6.37 0.63 -6.61
C ARG A 14 5.38 1.53 -7.33
N PRO A 15 5.33 2.83 -6.99
CA PRO A 15 4.30 3.72 -7.48
C PRO A 15 4.46 3.99 -8.98
N LYS A 16 3.34 3.96 -9.71
CA LYS A 16 3.28 4.30 -11.14
C LYS A 16 2.46 5.55 -11.39
N HIS A 17 1.38 5.71 -10.66
CA HIS A 17 0.38 6.75 -10.88
C HIS A 17 0.36 7.80 -9.76
N PHE A 18 1.40 7.83 -8.93
CA PHE A 18 1.47 8.76 -7.81
C PHE A 18 1.24 10.20 -8.26
N ASN A 19 0.32 10.87 -7.58
CA ASN A 19 -0.02 12.25 -7.83
C ASN A 19 -0.82 12.81 -6.64
N TYR A 20 -1.10 14.11 -6.69
CA TYR A 20 -2.08 14.72 -5.80
C TYR A 20 -3.43 13.98 -5.90
N ASN A 21 -3.95 13.54 -4.76
CA ASN A 21 -5.24 12.86 -4.68
C ASN A 21 -6.30 13.82 -4.12
N ALA A 22 -7.15 14.33 -5.00
CA ALA A 22 -8.17 15.32 -4.63
C ALA A 22 -9.25 14.75 -3.67
N GLU A 23 -9.45 13.42 -3.66
CA GLU A 23 -10.41 12.79 -2.75
C GLU A 23 -9.88 12.78 -1.31
N THR A 24 -8.61 12.42 -1.11
CA THR A 24 -7.98 12.35 0.22
C THR A 24 -7.48 13.70 0.72
N ALA A 25 -7.19 14.63 -0.17
CA ALA A 25 -6.63 15.93 0.19
C ALA A 25 -7.56 16.81 1.05
N LYS A 26 -8.86 16.48 1.09
CA LYS A 26 -9.83 17.21 1.92
C LYS A 26 -9.56 17.00 3.42
N ASP A 27 -9.10 15.79 3.78
CA ASP A 27 -8.90 15.37 5.16
C ASP A 27 -7.41 15.14 5.49
N ASN A 28 -6.52 15.16 4.48
CA ASN A 28 -5.10 14.96 4.64
C ASN A 28 -4.31 16.29 4.58
N TYR A 29 -4.04 16.86 5.74
CA TYR A 29 -3.28 18.11 5.89
C TYR A 29 -1.89 18.07 5.24
N PHE A 30 -1.27 16.90 5.15
CA PHE A 30 0.08 16.75 4.59
C PHE A 30 0.10 16.76 3.05
N GLN A 31 -1.04 16.59 2.40
CA GLN A 31 -1.13 16.53 0.96
C GLN A 31 -1.28 17.93 0.36
N LYS A 32 -0.19 18.45 -0.23
CA LYS A 32 -0.16 19.77 -0.90
C LYS A 32 -0.13 19.57 -2.40
N LYS A 33 -0.94 20.36 -3.12
CA LYS A 33 -0.91 20.39 -4.58
C LYS A 33 0.27 21.24 -5.05
N GLU A 34 1.25 20.61 -5.69
CA GLU A 34 2.34 21.30 -6.38
C GLU A 34 1.80 21.91 -7.68
N ILE A 35 1.78 23.24 -7.78
CA ILE A 35 1.11 23.97 -8.88
C ILE A 35 1.99 24.02 -10.14
N ASN A 36 3.32 23.98 -10.00
CA ASN A 36 4.27 24.24 -11.08
C ASN A 36 5.06 23.01 -11.56
N ILE A 37 4.66 21.79 -11.14
CA ILE A 37 5.38 20.57 -11.49
C ILE A 37 4.46 19.64 -12.29
N SER A 38 4.96 19.13 -13.42
CA SER A 38 4.20 18.18 -14.22
C SER A 38 4.02 16.85 -13.49
N THR A 39 2.88 16.17 -13.70
CA THR A 39 2.62 14.82 -13.18
C THR A 39 3.74 13.85 -13.53
N THR A 40 4.29 13.91 -14.73
CA THR A 40 5.41 13.06 -15.16
C THR A 40 6.66 13.29 -14.32
N THR A 41 6.96 14.55 -14.00
CA THR A 41 8.10 14.92 -13.15
C THR A 41 7.91 14.41 -11.74
N ILE A 42 6.70 14.55 -11.16
CA ILE A 42 6.35 14.03 -9.84
C ILE A 42 6.56 12.51 -9.81
N GLN A 43 6.00 11.79 -10.78
CA GLN A 43 6.10 10.33 -10.86
C GLN A 43 7.56 9.84 -10.98
N LYS A 44 8.38 10.54 -11.80
CA LYS A 44 9.79 10.23 -11.93
C LYS A 44 10.55 10.42 -10.60
N LYS A 45 10.29 11.53 -9.91
CA LYS A 45 10.90 11.86 -8.62
C LYS A 45 10.53 10.80 -7.56
N VAL A 46 9.24 10.51 -7.40
CA VAL A 46 8.73 9.53 -6.43
C VAL A 46 9.30 8.13 -6.68
N ARG A 47 9.40 7.71 -7.95
CA ARG A 47 10.04 6.42 -8.28
C ARG A 47 11.54 6.41 -7.93
N GLY A 48 12.23 7.52 -8.11
CA GLY A 48 13.62 7.67 -7.68
C GLY A 48 13.76 7.52 -6.16
N GLU A 49 12.95 8.24 -5.40
CA GLU A 49 12.92 8.17 -3.94
C GLU A 49 12.55 6.76 -3.44
N PHE A 50 11.56 6.12 -4.05
CA PHE A 50 11.19 4.74 -3.76
C PHE A 50 12.36 3.77 -3.97
N ASN A 51 13.05 3.86 -5.09
CA ASN A 51 14.19 2.99 -5.38
C ASN A 51 15.34 3.22 -4.39
N ASN A 52 15.63 4.47 -4.04
CA ASN A 52 16.65 4.80 -3.03
C ASN A 52 16.28 4.21 -1.66
N LEU A 53 15.01 4.33 -1.25
CA LEU A 53 14.53 3.74 0.00
C LEU A 53 14.70 2.22 -0.01
N VAL A 54 14.33 1.55 -1.11
CA VAL A 54 14.51 0.10 -1.27
C VAL A 54 15.97 -0.30 -1.09
N GLU A 55 16.92 0.43 -1.68
CA GLU A 55 18.34 0.11 -1.55
C GLU A 55 18.85 0.33 -0.10
N ILE A 56 18.37 1.34 0.60
CA ILE A 56 18.70 1.56 2.01
C ILE A 56 18.18 0.39 2.86
N ILE A 57 16.91 0.01 2.70
CA ILE A 57 16.30 -1.07 3.49
C ILE A 57 17.00 -2.41 3.24
N LYS A 58 17.38 -2.70 2.00
CA LYS A 58 18.13 -3.92 1.67
C LYS A 58 19.50 -4.00 2.36
N LYS A 59 20.21 -2.87 2.51
CA LYS A 59 21.50 -2.81 3.23
C LYS A 59 21.34 -3.22 4.70
N GLU A 60 20.18 -2.94 5.29
CA GLU A 60 19.83 -3.35 6.65
C GLU A 60 19.37 -4.82 6.77
N LYS A 61 19.55 -5.62 5.68
CA LYS A 61 19.15 -7.03 5.60
C LYS A 61 17.66 -7.30 5.83
N ILE A 62 16.81 -6.30 5.60
CA ILE A 62 15.36 -6.43 5.64
C ILE A 62 14.90 -6.97 4.28
N LYS A 63 14.13 -8.05 4.30
CA LYS A 63 13.56 -8.62 3.09
C LYS A 63 12.38 -7.79 2.59
N ILE A 64 12.35 -7.51 1.30
CA ILE A 64 11.31 -6.70 0.69
C ILE A 64 10.64 -7.48 -0.45
N ASN A 65 9.32 -7.58 -0.39
CA ASN A 65 8.49 -8.05 -1.50
C ASN A 65 7.97 -6.82 -2.25
N ILE A 66 8.55 -6.53 -3.40
CA ILE A 66 8.15 -5.38 -4.22
C ILE A 66 7.12 -5.85 -5.25
N PHE A 67 6.00 -5.13 -5.32
CA PHE A 67 4.96 -5.32 -6.33
C PHE A 67 4.87 -4.07 -7.20
N GLU A 68 4.77 -4.27 -8.52
CA GLU A 68 4.54 -3.16 -9.45
C GLU A 68 3.09 -2.69 -9.36
N ASP A 69 2.89 -1.38 -9.39
CA ASP A 69 1.55 -0.81 -9.49
C ASP A 69 0.88 -1.18 -10.83
N LYS A 70 -0.44 -1.36 -10.82
CA LYS A 70 -1.16 -1.80 -12.03
C LYS A 70 -1.13 -0.74 -13.13
N LYS A 71 -0.83 -1.15 -14.36
CA LYS A 71 -0.72 -0.23 -15.51
C LYS A 71 -2.04 0.45 -15.87
N ASN A 72 -3.13 -0.29 -15.77
CA ASN A 72 -4.44 0.07 -16.31
C ASN A 72 -5.41 0.62 -15.25
N ILE A 73 -4.97 0.72 -13.99
CA ILE A 73 -5.78 1.24 -12.90
C ILE A 73 -5.03 2.42 -12.31
N LYS A 74 -5.65 3.59 -12.36
CA LYS A 74 -5.07 4.79 -11.78
C LYS A 74 -5.25 4.76 -10.27
N THR A 75 -4.16 4.50 -9.55
CA THR A 75 -4.07 4.41 -8.09
C THR A 75 -3.01 5.39 -7.60
N THR A 76 -3.45 6.54 -7.10
CA THR A 76 -2.55 7.65 -6.75
C THR A 76 -1.75 7.39 -5.46
N ASP A 77 -2.33 6.65 -4.52
CA ASP A 77 -1.76 6.40 -3.19
C ASP A 77 -1.36 4.94 -2.96
N SER A 78 -1.22 4.14 -4.04
CA SER A 78 -0.87 2.72 -3.97
C SER A 78 0.44 2.42 -3.23
N VAL A 79 1.32 3.41 -3.09
CA VAL A 79 2.57 3.31 -2.34
C VAL A 79 2.35 3.08 -0.83
N PHE A 80 1.12 3.28 -0.34
CA PHE A 80 0.73 3.11 1.06
C PHE A 80 -0.16 1.87 1.27
N PRO A 81 0.34 0.63 1.05
CA PRO A 81 -0.46 -0.59 1.21
C PRO A 81 -0.95 -0.80 2.65
N ASN A 82 -0.27 -0.23 3.65
CA ASN A 82 -0.64 -0.29 5.05
C ASN A 82 -2.03 0.27 5.36
N ASN A 83 -2.58 1.12 4.50
CA ASN A 83 -3.94 1.65 4.69
C ASN A 83 -5.03 0.63 4.38
N TRP A 84 -4.78 -0.34 3.49
CA TRP A 84 -5.81 -1.29 3.11
C TRP A 84 -5.54 -2.75 3.52
N ILE A 85 -4.31 -3.09 3.98
CA ILE A 85 -3.95 -4.46 4.36
C ILE A 85 -2.99 -4.49 5.54
N SER A 86 -3.20 -5.44 6.44
CA SER A 86 -2.24 -5.81 7.48
C SER A 86 -2.01 -7.31 7.53
N PHE A 87 -0.81 -7.70 8.01
CA PHE A 87 -0.38 -9.08 8.17
C PHE A 87 -0.06 -9.34 9.62
N HIS A 88 -0.51 -10.48 10.13
CA HIS A 88 -0.38 -10.86 11.53
C HIS A 88 0.42 -12.15 11.67
N GLU A 89 1.15 -12.29 12.78
CA GLU A 89 2.06 -13.42 13.05
C GLU A 89 1.34 -14.78 13.03
N ASP A 90 0.08 -14.82 13.44
CA ASP A 90 -0.75 -16.03 13.40
C ASP A 90 -1.18 -16.43 11.98
N GLY A 91 -0.79 -15.67 10.98
CA GLY A 91 -1.12 -15.91 9.57
C GLY A 91 -2.46 -15.33 9.14
N LYS A 92 -3.04 -14.43 9.93
CA LYS A 92 -4.21 -13.67 9.51
C LYS A 92 -3.82 -12.49 8.65
N ILE A 93 -4.68 -12.20 7.68
CA ILE A 93 -4.63 -10.98 6.88
C ILE A 93 -5.94 -10.24 7.12
N ILE A 94 -5.85 -8.93 7.35
CA ILE A 94 -7.03 -8.07 7.43
C ILE A 94 -7.02 -7.11 6.25
N ILE A 95 -8.13 -7.04 5.53
CA ILE A 95 -8.36 -6.07 4.46
C ILE A 95 -9.33 -5.03 5.00
N TYR A 96 -8.90 -3.76 4.99
CA TYR A 96 -9.63 -2.65 5.59
C TYR A 96 -10.54 -1.94 4.59
N PRO A 97 -11.69 -1.39 5.06
CA PRO A 97 -12.53 -0.53 4.26
C PRO A 97 -11.83 0.82 4.01
N MET A 98 -11.87 1.29 2.77
CA MET A 98 -11.25 2.54 2.34
C MET A 98 -12.31 3.62 2.15
N PHE A 99 -12.10 4.79 2.78
CA PHE A 99 -12.99 5.94 2.67
C PHE A 99 -13.06 6.44 1.21
N SER A 100 -11.91 6.77 0.63
CA SER A 100 -11.84 7.31 -0.72
C SER A 100 -12.08 6.23 -1.77
N GLU A 101 -13.04 6.44 -2.66
CA GLU A 101 -13.44 5.46 -3.69
C GLU A 101 -12.29 5.09 -4.63
N ASN A 102 -11.45 6.07 -4.99
CA ASN A 102 -10.30 5.82 -5.84
C ASN A 102 -9.28 4.89 -5.18
N ARG A 103 -9.17 4.91 -3.83
CA ARG A 103 -8.28 4.03 -3.07
C ARG A 103 -8.81 2.61 -2.89
N ARG A 104 -10.12 2.40 -2.98
CA ARG A 104 -10.72 1.05 -2.97
C ARG A 104 -10.14 0.15 -4.07
N LYS A 105 -9.68 0.75 -5.19
CA LYS A 105 -9.03 0.08 -6.32
C LYS A 105 -7.60 -0.40 -6.02
N GLU A 106 -7.01 0.05 -4.92
CA GLU A 106 -5.67 -0.35 -4.48
C GLU A 106 -5.66 -1.76 -3.87
N LYS A 107 -6.81 -2.27 -3.40
CA LYS A 107 -6.94 -3.61 -2.83
C LYS A 107 -6.64 -4.66 -3.89
N ARG A 108 -5.63 -5.52 -3.63
CA ARG A 108 -5.06 -6.41 -4.63
C ARG A 108 -4.93 -7.85 -4.11
N LYS A 109 -5.86 -8.69 -4.56
CA LYS A 109 -5.84 -10.12 -4.25
C LYS A 109 -4.58 -10.81 -4.80
N ASP A 110 -4.09 -10.40 -5.96
CA ASP A 110 -2.89 -10.97 -6.59
C ASP A 110 -1.62 -10.84 -5.72
N ILE A 111 -1.54 -9.83 -4.86
CA ILE A 111 -0.46 -9.69 -3.87
C ILE A 111 -0.55 -10.83 -2.86
N ILE A 112 -1.73 -11.08 -2.32
CA ILE A 112 -1.98 -12.15 -1.33
C ILE A 112 -1.67 -13.52 -1.94
N ASP A 113 -2.17 -13.78 -3.14
CA ASP A 113 -1.93 -15.04 -3.87
C ASP A 113 -0.43 -15.24 -4.14
N THR A 114 0.28 -14.18 -4.53
CA THR A 114 1.74 -14.24 -4.74
C THR A 114 2.49 -14.56 -3.46
N LEU A 115 2.12 -13.93 -2.33
CA LEU A 115 2.75 -14.19 -1.05
C LEU A 115 2.50 -15.63 -0.59
N LYS A 116 1.27 -16.14 -0.77
CA LYS A 116 0.94 -17.54 -0.49
C LYS A 116 1.81 -18.50 -1.30
N ASN A 117 1.96 -18.24 -2.60
CA ASN A 117 2.81 -19.05 -3.50
C ASN A 117 4.30 -18.97 -3.13
N LYS A 118 4.75 -17.89 -2.48
CA LYS A 118 6.11 -17.76 -1.94
C LYS A 118 6.31 -18.46 -0.59
N GLY A 119 5.30 -19.12 -0.07
CA GLY A 119 5.37 -19.88 1.17
C GLY A 119 5.08 -19.08 2.45
N TYR A 120 4.55 -17.85 2.33
CA TYR A 120 4.09 -17.13 3.51
C TYR A 120 2.87 -17.82 4.12
N LYS A 121 2.86 -17.92 5.45
CA LYS A 121 1.74 -18.51 6.19
C LYS A 121 0.54 -17.59 6.10
N ILE A 122 -0.50 -18.02 5.39
CA ILE A 122 -1.77 -17.31 5.27
C ILE A 122 -2.87 -18.31 5.64
N ASN A 123 -3.38 -18.19 6.87
CA ASN A 123 -4.37 -19.10 7.43
C ASN A 123 -5.80 -18.60 7.24
N GLU A 124 -5.98 -17.27 7.31
CA GLU A 124 -7.29 -16.64 7.29
C GLU A 124 -7.20 -15.25 6.63
N ILE A 125 -8.21 -14.88 5.88
CA ILE A 125 -8.37 -13.54 5.31
C ILE A 125 -9.68 -12.96 5.85
N ILE A 126 -9.57 -11.90 6.64
CA ILE A 126 -10.68 -11.15 7.19
C ILE A 126 -10.91 -9.93 6.30
N ASP A 127 -11.90 -9.98 5.43
CA ASP A 127 -12.23 -8.89 4.53
C ASP A 127 -13.33 -8.00 5.12
N LEU A 128 -12.95 -6.80 5.52
CA LEU A 128 -13.83 -5.80 6.08
C LEU A 128 -14.37 -4.81 5.02
N SER A 129 -14.07 -5.03 3.73
CA SER A 129 -14.50 -4.13 2.64
C SER A 129 -16.01 -3.95 2.56
N LYS A 130 -16.80 -4.91 3.05
CA LYS A 130 -18.27 -4.80 3.12
C LYS A 130 -18.75 -3.57 3.87
N TYR A 131 -17.97 -3.10 4.84
CA TYR A 131 -18.30 -1.93 5.65
C TYR A 131 -18.22 -0.60 4.88
N GLU A 132 -17.59 -0.61 3.69
CA GLU A 132 -17.61 0.55 2.77
C GLU A 132 -19.03 0.93 2.37
N ASN A 133 -19.93 -0.05 2.22
CA ASN A 133 -21.34 0.18 1.90
C ASN A 133 -22.15 0.73 3.10
N GLU A 134 -21.60 0.62 4.30
CA GLU A 134 -22.18 1.11 5.55
C GLU A 134 -21.57 2.45 5.98
N ASN A 135 -20.69 3.04 5.15
CA ASN A 135 -19.91 4.24 5.48
C ASN A 135 -19.11 4.11 6.79
N LYS A 136 -18.57 2.92 7.05
CA LYS A 136 -17.72 2.63 8.20
C LYS A 136 -16.29 2.41 7.74
N PHE A 137 -15.37 3.24 8.20
CA PHE A 137 -13.96 3.27 7.81
C PHE A 137 -13.07 3.35 9.05
N LEU A 138 -11.79 3.00 8.88
CA LEU A 138 -10.76 3.11 9.92
C LEU A 138 -9.77 4.28 9.67
N GLU A 139 -9.97 5.00 8.57
CA GLU A 139 -9.21 6.22 8.25
C GLU A 139 -9.79 7.43 8.96
#